data_a6904121a7a793f66e3ac6000aeb6cf5
#
_entry.id   a6904121a7a793f66e3ac6000aeb6cf5
#
_cell.length_a   1.000
_cell.length_b   1.000
_cell.length_c   1.000
_cell.angle_alpha   90.00
_cell.angle_beta   90.00
_cell.angle_gamma   90.00
#
_symmetry.space_group_name_H-M   'P 1'
#
loop_
_entity.id
_entity.type
_entity.pdbx_description
1 polymer ?
#
loop_
_entity_poly.entity_id
_entity_poly.type
_entity_poly.pdbx_seq_one_letter_code
_entity_poly.pdbx_strand_id
1 'polypeptide(L)'
;MKKNVWIVPIVLVLALILNSCGTQQKATATVATPVVQEPVVAVEPLAEVISIAEALDMYQNPEKVDAITKKYGYKLKTNYEVYRLDKFNKMYYKNCVLAKLLTADKYEDYPKPMRKGVSSYIAFKDGAMLIAVFNQPAYDNLVAQVKAAGFTLDMPGNEDIYKKGNRTIACYKDGKSVRIE
;
A
#
# COMPACT_ATOMS: atom_id res chain seq x y z
N MET A 1 61.83 14.69 22.76
CA MET A 1 62.29 16.08 23.00
C MET A 1 61.24 17.06 22.53
N LYS A 2 60.99 18.03 23.37
CA LYS A 2 60.22 19.28 23.24
C LYS A 2 58.69 19.20 23.32
N LYS A 3 58.26 19.45 24.57
CA LYS A 3 56.99 20.00 25.03
C LYS A 3 56.80 21.42 24.48
N ASN A 4 55.58 21.82 24.16
CA ASN A 4 55.18 23.22 24.36
C ASN A 4 53.73 23.29 24.82
N VAL A 5 53.59 23.71 26.04
CA VAL A 5 52.42 24.18 26.74
C VAL A 5 52.27 25.66 26.43
N TRP A 6 51.06 26.17 26.15
CA TRP A 6 50.68 27.58 26.24
C TRP A 6 49.24 27.69 26.71
N ILE A 7 49.07 28.07 27.78
CA ILE A 7 48.53 28.95 28.82
C ILE A 7 47.57 30.02 28.26
N VAL A 8 46.42 30.04 28.92
CA VAL A 8 45.24 30.95 28.98
C VAL A 8 45.62 32.44 29.00
N PRO A 9 44.71 33.36 28.54
CA PRO A 9 44.06 34.14 29.59
C PRO A 9 42.52 34.32 29.46
N ILE A 10 41.91 34.29 30.62
CA ILE A 10 40.61 34.80 31.00
C ILE A 10 40.57 36.32 30.75
N VAL A 11 39.52 36.79 30.05
CA VAL A 11 39.11 38.20 30.17
C VAL A 11 37.65 38.26 30.56
N LEU A 12 37.49 38.72 31.76
CA LEU A 12 36.27 39.13 32.46
C LEU A 12 35.88 40.52 31.92
N VAL A 13 34.72 40.72 31.37
CA VAL A 13 34.12 42.05 31.13
C VAL A 13 32.69 42.07 31.63
N LEU A 14 32.50 42.98 32.51
CA LEU A 14 31.38 43.31 33.37
C LEU A 14 30.23 44.00 32.58
N ALA A 15 29.02 43.58 32.92
CA ALA A 15 27.72 44.26 32.94
C ALA A 15 27.50 45.55 32.13
N LEU A 16 26.40 45.54 31.37
CA LEU A 16 25.45 46.65 31.29
C LEU A 16 24.03 46.13 31.11
N ILE A 17 23.22 46.41 32.12
CA ILE A 17 21.79 46.19 32.19
C ILE A 17 21.11 47.30 31.38
N LEU A 18 20.38 46.98 30.34
CA LEU A 18 19.37 47.87 29.78
C LEU A 18 18.03 47.15 29.78
N ASN A 19 17.15 47.60 30.68
CA ASN A 19 15.73 47.27 30.65
C ASN A 19 15.11 47.81 29.36
N SER A 20 14.66 46.93 28.50
CA SER A 20 13.74 47.27 27.45
C SER A 20 12.45 46.47 27.64
N CYS A 21 11.39 47.18 28.00
CA CYS A 21 10.03 46.72 28.08
C CYS A 21 9.56 46.44 26.67
N GLY A 22 9.36 45.15 26.31
CA GLY A 22 8.87 44.72 25.02
C GLY A 22 7.96 43.50 25.19
N THR A 23 6.74 43.71 24.88
CA THR A 23 5.55 42.86 24.79
C THR A 23 5.83 41.34 24.74
N GLN A 24 5.37 40.63 25.74
CA GLN A 24 5.33 39.15 25.75
C GLN A 24 4.39 38.65 24.65
N GLN A 25 4.94 38.24 23.53
CA GLN A 25 4.23 37.30 22.64
C GLN A 25 4.27 35.92 23.32
N LYS A 26 3.11 35.52 23.82
CA LYS A 26 2.84 34.20 24.34
C LYS A 26 3.06 33.20 23.22
N ALA A 27 4.24 32.56 23.18
CA ALA A 27 4.48 31.43 22.33
C ALA A 27 3.55 30.30 22.77
N THR A 28 2.50 30.04 21.99
CA THR A 28 1.64 28.88 22.14
C THR A 28 2.49 27.66 21.76
N ALA A 29 3.00 26.97 22.76
CA ALA A 29 3.60 25.65 22.53
C ALA A 29 2.53 24.75 21.97
N THR A 30 2.65 24.43 20.70
CA THR A 30 1.86 23.37 20.07
C THR A 30 2.27 22.06 20.74
N VAL A 31 1.47 21.62 21.69
CA VAL A 31 1.59 20.30 22.29
C VAL A 31 1.31 19.29 21.15
N ALA A 32 2.37 18.66 20.65
CA ALA A 32 2.24 17.52 19.77
C ALA A 32 1.48 16.44 20.55
N THR A 33 0.22 16.25 20.19
CA THR A 33 -0.59 15.14 20.70
C THR A 33 0.16 13.84 20.36
N PRO A 34 0.50 12.98 21.32
CA PRO A 34 1.10 11.69 21.02
C PRO A 34 0.10 10.93 20.13
N VAL A 35 0.54 10.56 18.94
CA VAL A 35 -0.21 9.62 18.08
C VAL A 35 -0.28 8.32 18.87
N VAL A 36 -1.43 8.05 19.46
CA VAL A 36 -1.74 6.76 20.06
C VAL A 36 -1.73 5.76 18.89
N GLN A 37 -0.66 5.01 18.76
CA GLN A 37 -0.62 3.86 17.88
C GLN A 37 -1.60 2.85 18.45
N GLU A 38 -2.78 2.72 17.83
CA GLU A 38 -3.68 1.62 18.13
C GLU A 38 -2.91 0.31 17.97
N PRO A 39 -3.09 -0.66 18.89
CA PRO A 39 -2.42 -1.95 18.79
C PRO A 39 -2.75 -2.57 17.42
N VAL A 40 -1.71 -2.93 16.67
CA VAL A 40 -1.85 -3.61 15.38
C VAL A 40 -2.49 -4.97 15.64
N VAL A 41 -3.81 -5.03 15.50
CA VAL A 41 -4.55 -6.28 15.61
C VAL A 41 -4.11 -7.17 14.44
N ALA A 42 -3.58 -8.34 14.74
CA ALA A 42 -3.21 -9.32 13.73
C ALA A 42 -4.47 -9.68 12.93
N VAL A 43 -4.47 -9.35 11.64
CA VAL A 43 -5.58 -9.65 10.73
C VAL A 43 -5.31 -11.00 10.09
N GLU A 44 -6.19 -11.97 10.32
CA GLU A 44 -6.09 -13.28 9.68
C GLU A 44 -6.48 -13.19 8.21
N PRO A 45 -5.58 -13.56 7.27
CA PRO A 45 -5.90 -13.58 5.85
C PRO A 45 -6.96 -14.63 5.52
N LEU A 46 -7.80 -14.34 4.53
CA LEU A 46 -8.76 -15.34 4.02
C LEU A 46 -8.00 -16.46 3.30
N ALA A 47 -8.25 -17.71 3.67
CA ALA A 47 -7.58 -18.87 3.11
C ALA A 47 -7.71 -19.02 1.58
N GLU A 48 -8.79 -18.45 1.01
CA GLU A 48 -9.09 -18.56 -0.42
C GLU A 48 -8.55 -17.41 -1.28
N VAL A 49 -8.02 -16.35 -0.66
CA VAL A 49 -7.49 -15.16 -1.34
C VAL A 49 -6.04 -14.98 -0.94
N ILE A 50 -5.21 -14.56 -1.91
CA ILE A 50 -3.82 -14.23 -1.58
C ILE A 50 -3.75 -13.16 -0.51
N SER A 51 -2.84 -13.33 0.44
CA SER A 51 -2.60 -12.33 1.49
C SER A 51 -1.78 -11.14 0.96
N ILE A 52 -1.92 -9.98 1.61
CA ILE A 52 -1.09 -8.81 1.29
C ILE A 52 0.39 -9.09 1.52
N ALA A 53 0.75 -9.88 2.52
CA ALA A 53 2.14 -10.25 2.77
C ALA A 53 2.74 -11.06 1.60
N GLU A 54 2.02 -12.07 1.10
CA GLU A 54 2.44 -12.85 -0.06
C GLU A 54 2.41 -12.02 -1.35
N ALA A 55 1.46 -11.11 -1.48
CA ALA A 55 1.37 -10.19 -2.60
C ALA A 55 2.59 -9.25 -2.66
N LEU A 56 3.01 -8.71 -1.53
CA LEU A 56 4.22 -7.90 -1.42
C LEU A 56 5.49 -8.73 -1.72
N ASP A 57 5.53 -9.98 -1.28
CA ASP A 57 6.64 -10.89 -1.60
C ASP A 57 6.69 -11.19 -3.11
N MET A 58 5.57 -11.47 -3.75
CA MET A 58 5.49 -11.67 -5.21
C MET A 58 5.88 -10.42 -6.00
N TYR A 59 5.50 -9.25 -5.52
CA TYR A 59 5.85 -7.99 -6.17
C TYR A 59 7.37 -7.72 -6.14
N GLN A 60 8.03 -8.11 -5.04
CA GLN A 60 9.49 -8.00 -4.89
C GLN A 60 10.27 -9.10 -5.57
N ASN A 61 9.70 -10.29 -5.62
CA ASN A 61 10.32 -11.54 -6.07
C ASN A 61 9.45 -12.20 -7.15
N PRO A 62 9.48 -11.69 -8.40
CA PRO A 62 8.63 -12.16 -9.48
C PRO A 62 8.75 -13.66 -9.78
N GLU A 63 9.87 -14.28 -9.43
CA GLU A 63 10.12 -15.72 -9.57
C GLU A 63 9.21 -16.58 -8.65
N LYS A 64 8.67 -16.00 -7.58
CA LYS A 64 7.77 -16.69 -6.64
C LYS A 64 6.31 -16.69 -7.08
N VAL A 65 5.95 -15.86 -8.06
CA VAL A 65 4.56 -15.64 -8.48
C VAL A 65 3.86 -16.94 -8.82
N ASP A 66 4.45 -17.79 -9.65
CA ASP A 66 3.83 -19.03 -10.10
C ASP A 66 3.65 -20.03 -8.94
N ALA A 67 4.60 -20.12 -8.03
CA ALA A 67 4.51 -21.02 -6.87
C ALA A 67 3.41 -20.58 -5.90
N ILE A 68 3.36 -19.28 -5.58
CA ILE A 68 2.37 -18.73 -4.65
C ILE A 68 0.97 -18.79 -5.27
N THR A 69 0.78 -18.38 -6.52
CA THR A 69 -0.54 -18.43 -7.17
C THR A 69 -1.06 -19.85 -7.31
N LYS A 70 -0.17 -20.83 -7.60
CA LYS A 70 -0.51 -22.25 -7.65
C LYS A 70 -0.98 -22.79 -6.29
N LYS A 71 -0.36 -22.39 -5.19
CA LYS A 71 -0.77 -22.74 -3.82
C LYS A 71 -2.24 -22.43 -3.57
N TYR A 72 -2.71 -21.29 -4.07
CA TYR A 72 -4.10 -20.84 -3.95
C TYR A 72 -5.05 -21.41 -5.02
N GLY A 73 -4.52 -22.14 -6.00
CA GLY A 73 -5.31 -22.73 -7.09
C GLY A 73 -5.72 -21.72 -8.17
N TYR A 74 -4.98 -20.63 -8.34
CA TYR A 74 -5.16 -19.71 -9.45
C TYR A 74 -4.75 -20.34 -10.77
N LYS A 75 -5.44 -19.96 -11.85
CA LYS A 75 -5.14 -20.34 -13.24
C LYS A 75 -4.50 -19.15 -13.94
N LEU A 76 -3.44 -19.40 -14.70
CA LEU A 76 -2.77 -18.37 -15.49
C LEU A 76 -3.49 -18.15 -16.84
N LYS A 77 -3.66 -16.88 -17.21
CA LYS A 77 -4.00 -16.41 -18.55
C LYS A 77 -2.98 -15.36 -18.97
N THR A 78 -2.23 -15.63 -20.03
CA THR A 78 -1.29 -14.69 -20.63
C THR A 78 -1.99 -13.83 -21.67
N ASN A 79 -1.50 -12.60 -21.85
CA ASN A 79 -2.02 -11.66 -22.85
C ASN A 79 -3.55 -11.51 -22.81
N TYR A 80 -4.10 -11.40 -21.60
CA TYR A 80 -5.53 -11.17 -21.43
C TYR A 80 -5.86 -9.72 -21.72
N GLU A 81 -6.78 -9.51 -22.64
CA GLU A 81 -7.24 -8.20 -23.04
C GLU A 81 -8.75 -8.09 -22.84
N VAL A 82 -9.17 -7.04 -22.16
CA VAL A 82 -10.54 -6.56 -22.12
C VAL A 82 -10.65 -5.51 -23.22
N TYR A 83 -11.35 -5.83 -24.28
CA TYR A 83 -11.40 -5.05 -25.51
C TYR A 83 -11.56 -3.54 -25.29
N ARG A 84 -10.58 -2.76 -25.77
CA ARG A 84 -10.48 -1.29 -25.63
C ARG A 84 -10.45 -0.75 -24.20
N LEU A 85 -10.43 -1.59 -23.18
CA LEU A 85 -10.41 -1.15 -21.78
C LEU A 85 -9.06 -1.38 -21.13
N ASP A 86 -8.55 -2.62 -21.20
CA ASP A 86 -7.32 -2.96 -20.50
C ASP A 86 -6.59 -4.16 -21.11
N LYS A 87 -5.28 -4.22 -20.92
CA LYS A 87 -4.44 -5.32 -21.36
C LYS A 87 -3.47 -5.72 -20.26
N PHE A 88 -3.49 -7.00 -19.91
CA PHE A 88 -2.64 -7.56 -18.87
C PHE A 88 -1.63 -8.54 -19.46
N ASN A 89 -0.38 -8.39 -19.14
CA ASN A 89 0.69 -9.31 -19.57
C ASN A 89 0.48 -10.70 -18.98
N LYS A 90 0.17 -10.75 -17.68
CA LYS A 90 -0.18 -11.96 -16.93
C LYS A 90 -1.40 -11.68 -16.05
N MET A 91 -2.34 -12.60 -16.05
CA MET A 91 -3.49 -12.59 -15.19
C MET A 91 -3.67 -13.96 -14.57
N TYR A 92 -3.72 -14.03 -13.26
CA TYR A 92 -4.05 -15.24 -12.51
C TYR A 92 -5.46 -15.08 -11.96
N TYR A 93 -6.33 -16.04 -12.21
CA TYR A 93 -7.73 -15.95 -11.84
C TYR A 93 -8.23 -17.22 -11.16
N LYS A 94 -9.14 -17.06 -10.22
CA LYS A 94 -9.75 -18.14 -9.44
C LYS A 94 -11.23 -17.89 -9.28
N ASN A 95 -12.06 -18.91 -9.55
CA ASN A 95 -13.52 -18.83 -9.44
C ASN A 95 -14.15 -17.66 -10.22
N CYS A 96 -13.53 -17.28 -11.35
CA CYS A 96 -14.01 -16.23 -12.25
C CYS A 96 -14.22 -16.77 -13.65
N VAL A 97 -15.18 -16.19 -14.35
CA VAL A 97 -15.31 -16.30 -15.80
C VAL A 97 -14.65 -15.07 -16.42
N LEU A 98 -13.70 -15.29 -17.31
CA LEU A 98 -13.03 -14.21 -18.01
C LEU A 98 -13.96 -13.58 -19.05
N ALA A 99 -13.92 -12.25 -19.18
CA ALA A 99 -14.62 -11.51 -20.21
C ALA A 99 -14.19 -11.97 -21.61
N LYS A 100 -15.12 -11.97 -22.55
CA LYS A 100 -14.90 -12.40 -23.93
C LYS A 100 -15.36 -11.32 -24.89
N LEU A 101 -14.65 -11.20 -26.01
CA LEU A 101 -15.14 -10.49 -27.16
C LEU A 101 -16.27 -11.31 -27.78
N LEU A 102 -17.48 -10.74 -27.89
CA LEU A 102 -18.65 -11.40 -28.44
C LEU A 102 -18.80 -11.11 -29.94
N THR A 103 -18.63 -9.84 -30.33
CA THR A 103 -18.61 -9.35 -31.72
C THR A 103 -17.60 -8.20 -31.82
N ALA A 104 -17.36 -7.66 -33.02
CA ALA A 104 -16.47 -6.51 -33.23
C ALA A 104 -16.81 -5.30 -32.38
N ASP A 105 -18.09 -5.12 -32.04
CA ASP A 105 -18.60 -3.97 -31.27
C ASP A 105 -19.15 -4.34 -29.90
N LYS A 106 -19.12 -5.63 -29.55
CA LYS A 106 -19.77 -6.14 -28.34
C LYS A 106 -18.83 -7.06 -27.56
N TYR A 107 -18.59 -6.71 -26.33
CA TYR A 107 -17.75 -7.49 -25.42
C TYR A 107 -18.40 -7.59 -24.04
N GLU A 108 -18.00 -8.60 -23.28
CA GLU A 108 -18.33 -8.67 -21.85
C GLU A 108 -17.45 -7.73 -21.06
N ASP A 109 -17.95 -7.27 -19.92
CA ASP A 109 -17.17 -6.50 -18.94
C ASP A 109 -16.01 -7.32 -18.36
N TYR A 110 -15.29 -6.73 -17.42
CA TYR A 110 -14.24 -7.37 -16.63
C TYR A 110 -14.67 -8.73 -16.07
N PRO A 111 -13.72 -9.58 -15.61
CA PRO A 111 -14.02 -10.92 -15.13
C PRO A 111 -15.22 -10.94 -14.19
N LYS A 112 -16.11 -11.92 -14.38
CA LYS A 112 -17.32 -12.08 -13.57
C LYS A 112 -17.11 -13.17 -12.53
N PRO A 113 -17.60 -12.99 -11.28
CA PRO A 113 -17.50 -14.01 -10.25
C PRO A 113 -18.34 -15.22 -10.60
N MET A 114 -17.86 -16.41 -10.26
CA MET A 114 -18.67 -17.61 -10.27
C MET A 114 -19.58 -17.63 -9.03
N ARG A 115 -20.73 -18.32 -9.12
CA ARG A 115 -21.72 -18.38 -8.03
C ARG A 115 -21.21 -19.06 -6.75
N LYS A 116 -20.18 -19.90 -6.85
CA LYS A 116 -19.62 -20.66 -5.73
C LYS A 116 -18.17 -20.28 -5.48
N GLY A 117 -17.82 -20.18 -4.20
CA GLY A 117 -16.45 -19.90 -3.72
C GLY A 117 -16.08 -18.42 -3.73
N VAL A 118 -14.88 -18.12 -3.27
CA VAL A 118 -14.31 -16.77 -3.30
C VAL A 118 -13.68 -16.55 -4.66
N SER A 119 -14.25 -15.60 -5.40
CA SER A 119 -13.74 -15.21 -6.71
C SER A 119 -12.72 -14.10 -6.57
N SER A 120 -11.60 -14.23 -7.27
CA SER A 120 -10.52 -13.23 -7.24
C SER A 120 -9.64 -13.35 -8.47
N TYR A 121 -8.91 -12.29 -8.78
CA TYR A 121 -7.84 -12.34 -9.77
C TYR A 121 -6.67 -11.45 -9.37
N ILE A 122 -5.50 -11.77 -9.91
CA ILE A 122 -4.27 -11.01 -9.77
C ILE A 122 -3.82 -10.67 -11.19
N ALA A 123 -3.57 -9.40 -11.46
CA ALA A 123 -3.14 -8.94 -12.77
C ALA A 123 -1.85 -8.12 -12.67
N PHE A 124 -0.99 -8.27 -13.67
CA PHE A 124 0.26 -7.53 -13.79
C PHE A 124 0.19 -6.64 -15.03
N LYS A 125 0.38 -5.33 -14.82
CA LYS A 125 0.36 -4.31 -15.85
C LYS A 125 1.25 -3.13 -15.46
N ASP A 126 2.04 -2.65 -16.38
CA ASP A 126 2.85 -1.41 -16.26
C ASP A 126 3.70 -1.34 -14.98
N GLY A 127 4.27 -2.47 -14.54
CA GLY A 127 5.07 -2.55 -13.32
C GLY A 127 4.27 -2.64 -12.03
N ALA A 128 2.94 -2.52 -12.08
CA ALA A 128 2.06 -2.68 -10.93
C ALA A 128 1.47 -4.10 -10.85
N MET A 129 1.07 -4.50 -9.64
CA MET A 129 0.31 -5.71 -9.38
C MET A 129 -1.04 -5.36 -8.77
N LEU A 130 -2.11 -5.83 -9.39
CA LEU A 130 -3.50 -5.65 -8.96
C LEU A 130 -4.04 -6.95 -8.38
N ILE A 131 -4.68 -6.88 -7.22
CA ILE A 131 -5.49 -7.95 -6.64
C ILE A 131 -6.93 -7.46 -6.64
N ALA A 132 -7.85 -8.22 -7.25
CA ALA A 132 -9.26 -7.90 -7.24
C ALA A 132 -10.10 -9.04 -6.68
N VAL A 133 -11.10 -8.67 -5.90
CA VAL A 133 -12.07 -9.57 -5.28
C VAL A 133 -13.50 -9.10 -5.63
N PHE A 134 -14.51 -9.95 -5.43
CA PHE A 134 -15.87 -9.65 -5.87
C PHE A 134 -16.88 -9.49 -4.73
N ASN A 135 -16.42 -9.57 -3.47
CA ASN A 135 -17.29 -9.36 -2.32
C ASN A 135 -16.64 -8.40 -1.32
N GLN A 136 -17.49 -7.68 -0.59
CA GLN A 136 -17.04 -6.66 0.35
C GLN A 136 -16.20 -7.21 1.50
N PRO A 137 -16.56 -8.34 2.16
CA PRO A 137 -15.75 -8.89 3.25
C PRO A 137 -14.32 -9.24 2.81
N ALA A 138 -14.13 -9.77 1.60
CA ALA A 138 -12.79 -10.07 1.09
C ALA A 138 -11.97 -8.80 0.83
N TYR A 139 -12.60 -7.75 0.30
CA TYR A 139 -11.96 -6.45 0.13
C TYR A 139 -11.59 -5.81 1.47
N ASP A 140 -12.51 -5.78 2.44
CA ASP A 140 -12.25 -5.22 3.76
C ASP A 140 -11.13 -5.96 4.49
N ASN A 141 -11.05 -7.28 4.32
CA ASN A 141 -9.95 -8.09 4.85
C ASN A 141 -8.61 -7.72 4.22
N LEU A 142 -8.54 -7.51 2.90
CA LEU A 142 -7.32 -7.04 2.23
C LEU A 142 -6.89 -5.66 2.73
N VAL A 143 -7.83 -4.71 2.86
CA VAL A 143 -7.54 -3.36 3.39
C VAL A 143 -7.06 -3.43 4.84
N ALA A 144 -7.67 -4.27 5.66
CA ALA A 144 -7.23 -4.50 7.04
C ALA A 144 -5.80 -5.07 7.10
N GLN A 145 -5.45 -6.00 6.21
CA GLN A 145 -4.08 -6.51 6.08
C GLN A 145 -3.09 -5.43 5.63
N VAL A 146 -3.47 -4.51 4.73
CA VAL A 146 -2.63 -3.37 4.32
C VAL A 146 -2.27 -2.52 5.55
N LYS A 147 -3.27 -2.18 6.38
CA LYS A 147 -3.06 -1.43 7.62
C LYS A 147 -2.20 -2.22 8.62
N ALA A 148 -2.50 -3.51 8.82
CA ALA A 148 -1.74 -4.38 9.71
C ALA A 148 -0.28 -4.57 9.26
N ALA A 149 0.00 -4.49 7.95
CA ALA A 149 1.35 -4.48 7.41
C ALA A 149 2.12 -3.17 7.66
N GLY A 150 1.47 -2.19 8.33
CA GLY A 150 2.08 -0.92 8.73
C GLY A 150 2.07 0.15 7.63
N PHE A 151 1.19 0.01 6.64
CA PHE A 151 0.92 1.09 5.69
C PHE A 151 -0.05 2.09 6.32
N THR A 152 0.23 3.37 6.17
CA THR A 152 -0.59 4.48 6.68
C THR A 152 -1.32 5.16 5.53
N LEU A 153 -2.55 5.60 5.77
CA LEU A 153 -3.32 6.35 4.78
C LEU A 153 -2.65 7.70 4.53
N ASP A 154 -2.23 7.92 3.29
CA ASP A 154 -1.59 9.14 2.82
C ASP A 154 -2.60 10.08 2.14
N MET A 155 -3.43 9.51 1.27
CA MET A 155 -4.43 10.26 0.53
C MET A 155 -5.75 9.49 0.46
N PRO A 156 -6.82 9.98 1.10
CA PRO A 156 -8.16 9.42 0.93
C PRO A 156 -8.78 9.89 -0.39
N GLY A 157 -9.60 9.03 -1.04
CA GLY A 157 -10.27 9.37 -2.29
C GLY A 157 -11.14 8.24 -2.83
N ASN A 158 -11.39 8.26 -4.14
CA ASN A 158 -12.00 7.12 -4.83
C ASN A 158 -11.11 5.87 -4.74
N GLU A 159 -9.82 6.10 -4.75
CA GLU A 159 -8.77 5.17 -4.39
C GLU A 159 -8.08 5.70 -3.13
N ASP A 160 -8.16 4.97 -2.03
CA ASP A 160 -7.39 5.30 -0.82
C ASP A 160 -5.94 4.89 -1.03
N ILE A 161 -5.04 5.86 -0.94
CA ILE A 161 -3.60 5.64 -1.12
C ILE A 161 -2.93 5.43 0.23
N TYR A 162 -2.32 4.29 0.41
CA TYR A 162 -1.55 3.93 1.60
C TYR A 162 -0.06 3.89 1.28
N LYS A 163 0.78 4.38 2.21
CA LYS A 163 2.23 4.42 2.05
C LYS A 163 2.98 3.78 3.22
N LYS A 164 4.11 3.15 2.88
CA LYS A 164 5.11 2.66 3.83
C LYS A 164 6.50 2.78 3.22
N GLY A 165 7.28 3.76 3.70
CA GLY A 165 8.55 4.10 3.06
C GLY A 165 8.33 4.60 1.64
N ASN A 166 8.99 3.98 0.67
CA ASN A 166 8.86 4.29 -0.76
C ASN A 166 7.82 3.43 -1.49
N ARG A 167 7.02 2.63 -0.77
CA ARG A 167 6.00 1.76 -1.35
C ARG A 167 4.63 2.38 -1.25
N THR A 168 3.85 2.16 -2.28
CA THR A 168 2.47 2.61 -2.38
C THR A 168 1.53 1.42 -2.58
N ILE A 169 0.42 1.45 -1.88
CA ILE A 169 -0.72 0.55 -2.09
C ILE A 169 -1.96 1.41 -2.27
N ALA A 170 -2.64 1.25 -3.39
CA ALA A 170 -3.90 1.92 -3.67
C ALA A 170 -5.07 0.94 -3.50
N CYS A 171 -6.07 1.33 -2.73
CA CYS A 171 -7.25 0.53 -2.42
C CYS A 171 -8.50 1.17 -3.03
N TYR A 172 -9.05 0.56 -4.10
CA TYR A 172 -10.21 1.04 -4.82
C TYR A 172 -11.47 0.30 -4.37
N LYS A 173 -12.33 0.99 -3.61
CA LYS A 173 -13.50 0.38 -2.95
C LYS A 173 -14.55 -0.10 -3.95
N ASP A 174 -14.89 0.70 -4.95
CA ASP A 174 -15.96 0.35 -5.90
C ASP A 174 -15.56 -0.85 -6.76
N GLY A 175 -14.30 -0.90 -7.20
CA GLY A 175 -13.72 -2.03 -7.92
C GLY A 175 -13.30 -3.19 -7.04
N LYS A 176 -13.33 -3.04 -5.70
CA LYS A 176 -12.85 -4.03 -4.72
C LYS A 176 -11.47 -4.57 -5.07
N SER A 177 -10.56 -3.65 -5.34
CA SER A 177 -9.20 -4.00 -5.76
C SER A 177 -8.13 -3.29 -4.94
N VAL A 178 -6.98 -3.92 -4.86
CA VAL A 178 -5.77 -3.41 -4.20
C VAL A 178 -4.64 -3.46 -5.22
N ARG A 179 -4.03 -2.30 -5.48
CA ARG A 179 -2.90 -2.16 -6.41
C ARG A 179 -1.62 -1.86 -5.64
N ILE A 180 -0.56 -2.59 -5.92
CA ILE A 180 0.78 -2.47 -5.34
C ILE A 180 1.72 -1.87 -6.38
N GLU A 181 2.45 -0.81 -5.98
CA GLU A 181 3.42 -0.06 -6.80
C GLU A 181 4.74 0.13 -6.05
#